data_ba9144df8d0f51852908f9a0872ef54a
#
_entry.id   ba9144df8d0f51852908f9a0872ef54a
#
_cell.length_a   1.000
_cell.length_b   1.000
_cell.length_c   1.000
_cell.angle_alpha   90.00
_cell.angle_beta   90.00
_cell.angle_gamma   90.00
#
_symmetry.space_group_name_H-M   'P 1'
#
loop_
_entity.id
_entity.type
_entity.pdbx_description
1 polymer ?
#
loop_
_entity_poly.entity_id
_entity_poly.type
_entity_poly.pdbx_seq_one_letter_code
_entity_poly.pdbx_strand_id
1 'polypeptide(L)'
;MSKVHPDLQDTFKKSPTIHYSGKNLWLIKLLISLMPAAKATNDVSIKNIKIDNRDGSAKIRLRIYQPTQQTKATPILVWMHGGGYIIGKPEMEDLLCIQFVRELGISIVSVDYRLAPKHPFPAGLEDCYSALIWAKDNA
;
A
#
# COMPACT_ATOMS: atom_id res chain seq x y z
N MET A 1 -11.75 -19.30 19.82
CA MET A 1 -11.86 -19.89 18.46
C MET A 1 -13.27 -19.85 17.88
N SER A 2 -14.34 -19.77 18.69
CA SER A 2 -15.75 -19.75 18.21
C SER A 2 -16.17 -18.53 17.37
N LYS A 3 -15.32 -17.50 17.27
CA LYS A 3 -15.63 -16.25 16.54
C LYS A 3 -15.05 -16.21 15.12
N VAL A 4 -14.30 -17.23 14.69
CA VAL A 4 -13.73 -17.32 13.35
C VAL A 4 -14.63 -18.20 12.50
N HIS A 5 -15.01 -17.69 11.30
CA HIS A 5 -15.83 -18.45 10.36
C HIS A 5 -15.21 -19.82 10.08
N PRO A 6 -15.99 -20.91 9.97
CA PRO A 6 -15.46 -22.27 9.78
C PRO A 6 -14.44 -22.39 8.66
N ASP A 7 -14.69 -21.81 7.50
CA ASP A 7 -13.80 -21.87 6.32
C ASP A 7 -12.43 -21.18 6.53
N LEU A 8 -12.34 -20.28 7.52
CA LEU A 8 -11.12 -19.54 7.83
C LEU A 8 -10.34 -20.15 9.00
N GLN A 9 -10.91 -21.13 9.73
CA GLN A 9 -10.28 -21.65 10.95
C GLN A 9 -8.92 -22.31 10.70
N ASP A 10 -8.77 -23.03 9.61
CA ASP A 10 -7.51 -23.72 9.29
C ASP A 10 -6.42 -22.74 8.87
N THR A 11 -6.78 -21.72 8.12
CA THR A 11 -5.87 -20.63 7.77
C THR A 11 -5.47 -19.84 9.03
N PHE A 12 -6.43 -19.55 9.90
CA PHE A 12 -6.18 -18.85 11.16
C PHE A 12 -5.23 -19.63 12.08
N LYS A 13 -5.40 -20.95 12.21
CA LYS A 13 -4.50 -21.82 13.02
C LYS A 13 -3.07 -21.85 12.48
N LYS A 14 -2.91 -21.79 11.16
CA LYS A 14 -1.61 -21.80 10.48
C LYS A 14 -0.95 -20.43 10.41
N SER A 15 -1.70 -19.36 10.67
CA SER A 15 -1.16 -17.99 10.63
C SER A 15 -0.27 -17.73 11.84
N PRO A 16 0.96 -17.25 11.63
CA PRO A 16 1.85 -16.95 12.74
C PRO A 16 1.30 -15.77 13.55
N THR A 17 1.33 -15.91 14.87
CA THR A 17 1.04 -14.79 15.76
C THR A 17 2.30 -13.92 15.90
N ILE A 18 2.29 -12.74 15.29
CA ILE A 18 3.39 -11.80 15.37
C ILE A 18 3.12 -10.84 16.53
N HIS A 19 3.96 -10.89 17.54
CA HIS A 19 3.93 -9.94 18.66
C HIS A 19 4.80 -8.73 18.30
N TYR A 20 4.18 -7.59 18.06
CA TYR A 20 4.87 -6.33 17.84
C TYR A 20 5.34 -5.76 19.18
N SER A 21 6.65 -5.79 19.44
CA SER A 21 7.26 -5.15 20.58
C SER A 21 8.31 -4.13 20.13
N GLY A 22 8.60 -3.13 20.94
CA GLY A 22 9.62 -2.13 20.60
C GLY A 22 10.99 -2.75 20.33
N LYS A 23 11.27 -3.93 20.89
CA LYS A 23 12.55 -4.65 20.73
C LYS A 23 12.70 -5.34 19.37
N ASN A 24 11.62 -5.79 18.72
CA ASN A 24 11.67 -6.51 17.45
C ASN A 24 11.12 -5.71 16.26
N LEU A 25 10.53 -4.54 16.52
CA LEU A 25 9.91 -3.72 15.48
C LEU A 25 10.91 -3.32 14.38
N TRP A 26 12.14 -2.98 14.75
CA TRP A 26 13.18 -2.62 13.79
C TRP A 26 13.53 -3.79 12.86
N LEU A 27 13.60 -5.02 13.40
CA LEU A 27 13.88 -6.23 12.61
C LEU A 27 12.73 -6.53 11.65
N ILE A 28 11.48 -6.40 12.12
CA ILE A 28 10.30 -6.59 11.28
C ILE A 28 10.30 -5.57 10.13
N LYS A 29 10.58 -4.30 10.44
CA LYS A 29 10.69 -3.24 9.40
C LYS A 29 11.81 -3.53 8.41
N LEU A 30 12.96 -4.02 8.89
CA LEU A 30 14.06 -4.41 8.02
C LEU A 30 13.65 -5.56 7.08
N LEU A 31 13.03 -6.61 7.59
CA LEU A 31 12.56 -7.74 6.78
C LEU A 31 11.54 -7.29 5.73
N ILE A 32 10.59 -6.43 6.10
CA ILE A 32 9.62 -5.85 5.16
C ILE A 32 10.35 -5.00 4.09
N SER A 33 11.36 -4.22 4.47
CA SER A 33 12.11 -3.40 3.50
C SER A 33 12.82 -4.23 2.43
N LEU A 34 13.26 -5.44 2.79
CA LEU A 34 13.94 -6.39 1.90
C LEU A 34 12.97 -7.19 1.01
N MET A 35 11.66 -7.12 1.24
CA MET A 35 10.69 -7.82 0.39
C MET A 35 10.79 -7.31 -1.06
N PRO A 36 10.86 -8.23 -2.04
CA PRO A 36 10.96 -7.84 -3.43
C PRO A 36 9.68 -7.12 -3.89
N ALA A 37 9.87 -6.16 -4.78
CA ALA A 37 8.77 -5.52 -5.48
C ALA A 37 8.36 -6.32 -6.72
N ALA A 38 7.08 -6.39 -7.04
CA ALA A 38 6.65 -6.90 -8.33
C ALA A 38 7.13 -5.98 -9.47
N LYS A 39 7.42 -6.61 -10.60
CA LYS A 39 7.76 -5.91 -11.83
C LYS A 39 6.49 -5.64 -12.65
N ALA A 40 6.54 -4.61 -13.48
CA ALA A 40 5.53 -4.38 -14.50
C ALA A 40 5.38 -5.63 -15.38
N THR A 41 4.18 -5.87 -15.85
CA THR A 41 3.83 -6.97 -16.76
C THR A 41 3.44 -6.41 -18.13
N ASN A 42 3.19 -7.26 -19.10
CA ASN A 42 2.78 -6.81 -20.43
C ASN A 42 1.46 -6.02 -20.43
N ASP A 43 0.60 -6.27 -19.43
CA ASP A 43 -0.75 -5.73 -19.30
C ASP A 43 -0.90 -4.68 -18.18
N VAL A 44 0.03 -4.66 -17.21
CA VAL A 44 0.02 -3.70 -16.09
C VAL A 44 1.36 -2.99 -15.97
N SER A 45 1.35 -1.68 -16.11
CA SER A 45 2.49 -0.82 -15.81
C SER A 45 2.55 -0.50 -14.33
N ILE A 46 3.77 -0.44 -13.78
CA ILE A 46 4.03 -0.06 -12.39
C ILE A 46 5.04 1.07 -12.38
N LYS A 47 4.68 2.20 -11.80
CA LYS A 47 5.55 3.38 -11.69
C LYS A 47 5.63 3.86 -10.24
N ASN A 48 6.78 4.41 -9.86
CA ASN A 48 6.92 5.11 -8.60
C ASN A 48 7.17 6.59 -8.89
N ILE A 49 6.41 7.45 -8.24
CA ILE A 49 6.60 8.90 -8.25
C ILE A 49 6.74 9.41 -6.82
N LYS A 50 7.23 10.64 -6.68
CA LYS A 50 7.25 11.34 -5.40
C LYS A 50 6.44 12.62 -5.55
N ILE A 51 5.58 12.88 -4.59
CA ILE A 51 4.81 14.11 -4.46
C ILE A 51 5.14 14.80 -3.15
N ASP A 52 4.95 16.10 -3.08
CA ASP A 52 5.00 16.79 -1.80
C ASP A 52 3.70 16.50 -1.03
N ASN A 53 3.82 16.30 0.29
CA ASN A 53 2.64 16.28 1.11
C ASN A 53 2.03 17.69 1.23
N ARG A 54 0.81 17.78 1.74
CA ARG A 54 -0.01 18.98 1.74
C ARG A 54 0.68 20.21 2.36
N ASP A 55 1.48 20.01 3.40
CA ASP A 55 2.18 21.09 4.11
C ASP A 55 3.63 21.32 3.63
N GLY A 56 4.07 20.57 2.62
CA GLY A 56 5.43 20.64 2.07
C GLY A 56 6.52 20.09 2.99
N SER A 57 6.15 19.49 4.15
CA SER A 57 7.13 19.00 5.14
C SER A 57 7.82 17.70 4.74
N ALA A 58 7.25 16.94 3.78
CA ALA A 58 7.80 15.67 3.34
C ALA A 58 7.45 15.37 1.87
N LYS A 59 8.30 14.55 1.26
CA LYS A 59 8.00 13.89 -0.01
C LYS A 59 7.52 12.48 0.25
N ILE A 60 6.33 12.14 -0.24
CA ILE A 60 5.74 10.81 -0.15
C ILE A 60 5.83 10.10 -1.49
N ARG A 61 6.11 8.82 -1.44
CA ARG A 61 6.14 7.98 -2.64
C ARG A 61 4.73 7.43 -2.91
N LEU A 62 4.33 7.53 -4.16
CA LEU A 62 3.16 6.87 -4.69
C LEU A 62 3.61 5.76 -5.64
N ARG A 63 3.06 4.58 -5.46
CA ARG A 63 3.24 3.44 -6.37
C ARG A 63 1.98 3.25 -7.18
N ILE A 64 2.10 3.49 -8.49
CA ILE A 64 0.97 3.61 -9.41
C ILE A 64 0.93 2.37 -10.30
N TYR A 65 -0.24 1.74 -10.36
CA TYR A 65 -0.51 0.59 -11.22
C TYR A 65 -1.58 1.01 -12.23
N GLN A 66 -1.32 0.78 -13.51
CA GLN A 66 -2.22 1.18 -14.59
C GLN A 66 -2.25 0.12 -15.68
N PRO A 67 -3.39 -0.08 -16.37
CA PRO A 67 -3.42 -0.86 -17.60
C PRO A 67 -2.43 -0.28 -18.62
N THR A 68 -1.66 -1.13 -19.30
CA THR A 68 -0.73 -0.67 -20.36
C THR A 68 -1.46 -0.16 -21.61
N GLN A 69 -2.67 -0.65 -21.85
CA GLN A 69 -3.52 -0.24 -22.96
C GLN A 69 -4.74 0.50 -22.42
N GLN A 70 -4.54 1.73 -21.98
CA GLN A 70 -5.62 2.58 -21.51
C GLN A 70 -6.08 3.50 -22.65
N THR A 71 -7.29 3.28 -23.16
CA THR A 71 -7.88 4.07 -24.25
C THR A 71 -8.92 5.08 -23.78
N LYS A 72 -9.32 5.02 -22.51
CA LYS A 72 -10.35 5.87 -21.88
C LYS A 72 -9.94 6.24 -20.48
N ALA A 73 -10.49 7.34 -19.96
CA ALA A 73 -10.39 7.64 -18.54
C ALA A 73 -10.96 6.49 -17.70
N THR A 74 -10.22 6.07 -16.67
CA THR A 74 -10.61 4.98 -15.78
C THR A 74 -10.69 5.49 -14.35
N PRO A 75 -11.55 4.90 -13.51
CA PRO A 75 -11.55 5.23 -12.09
C PRO A 75 -10.17 4.99 -11.46
N ILE A 76 -9.83 5.83 -10.48
CA ILE A 76 -8.62 5.65 -9.67
C ILE A 76 -9.01 5.18 -8.28
N LEU A 77 -8.40 4.09 -7.82
CA LEU A 77 -8.48 3.61 -6.45
C LEU A 77 -7.24 4.09 -5.69
N VAL A 78 -7.43 4.89 -4.65
CA VAL A 78 -6.35 5.22 -3.71
C VAL A 78 -6.26 4.11 -2.67
N TRP A 79 -5.10 3.43 -2.63
CA TRP A 79 -4.86 2.27 -1.79
C TRP A 79 -3.91 2.59 -0.64
N MET A 80 -4.29 2.23 0.57
CA MET A 80 -3.49 2.38 1.78
C MET A 80 -3.19 0.99 2.33
N HIS A 81 -1.91 0.60 2.32
CA HIS A 81 -1.49 -0.72 2.78
C HIS A 81 -1.79 -0.95 4.26
N GLY A 82 -1.96 -2.22 4.65
CA GLY A 82 -2.11 -2.63 6.04
C GLY A 82 -0.82 -2.49 6.85
N GLY A 83 -0.92 -2.76 8.18
CA GLY A 83 0.24 -2.77 9.08
C GLY A 83 0.09 -1.89 10.32
N GLY A 84 -1.15 -1.47 10.65
CA GLY A 84 -1.48 -0.73 11.89
C GLY A 84 -0.76 0.60 12.03
N TYR A 85 -0.45 1.28 10.93
CA TYR A 85 0.32 2.54 10.88
C TYR A 85 1.76 2.44 11.41
N ILE A 86 2.23 1.24 11.73
CA ILE A 86 3.53 1.00 12.33
C ILE A 86 4.49 0.32 11.35
N ILE A 87 3.98 -0.57 10.51
CA ILE A 87 4.74 -1.33 9.51
C ILE A 87 4.01 -1.30 8.17
N GLY A 88 4.69 -1.77 7.13
CA GLY A 88 4.14 -1.94 5.79
C GLY A 88 4.83 -1.07 4.75
N LYS A 89 4.54 -1.38 3.51
CA LYS A 89 4.92 -0.62 2.32
C LYS A 89 4.04 -1.06 1.14
N PRO A 90 3.88 -0.25 0.09
CA PRO A 90 3.04 -0.57 -1.07
C PRO A 90 3.34 -1.92 -1.72
N GLU A 91 4.61 -2.34 -1.75
CA GLU A 91 5.02 -3.60 -2.39
C GLU A 91 4.42 -4.86 -1.76
N MET A 92 3.96 -4.78 -0.52
CA MET A 92 3.29 -5.92 0.14
C MET A 92 1.96 -6.29 -0.52
N GLU A 93 1.35 -5.33 -1.20
CA GLU A 93 0.04 -5.45 -1.85
C GLU A 93 0.13 -5.51 -3.38
N ASP A 94 1.35 -5.63 -3.94
CA ASP A 94 1.60 -5.61 -5.39
C ASP A 94 0.69 -6.58 -6.16
N LEU A 95 0.62 -7.83 -5.71
CA LEU A 95 -0.16 -8.86 -6.41
C LEU A 95 -1.65 -8.54 -6.43
N LEU A 96 -2.18 -8.04 -5.30
CA LEU A 96 -3.58 -7.64 -5.18
C LEU A 96 -3.89 -6.43 -6.05
N CYS A 97 -3.02 -5.41 -6.04
CA CYS A 97 -3.17 -4.23 -6.89
C CYS A 97 -3.13 -4.60 -8.38
N ILE A 98 -2.19 -5.46 -8.80
CA ILE A 98 -2.11 -5.96 -10.18
C ILE A 98 -3.39 -6.70 -10.57
N GLN A 99 -3.90 -7.56 -9.69
CA GLN A 99 -5.15 -8.29 -9.93
C GLN A 99 -6.34 -7.34 -10.12
N PHE A 100 -6.50 -6.34 -9.26
CA PHE A 100 -7.58 -5.35 -9.41
C PHE A 100 -7.48 -4.56 -10.72
N VAL A 101 -6.28 -4.14 -11.12
CA VAL A 101 -6.08 -3.48 -12.42
C VAL A 101 -6.55 -4.37 -13.57
N ARG A 102 -6.20 -5.67 -13.54
CA ARG A 102 -6.58 -6.64 -14.58
C ARG A 102 -8.08 -6.89 -14.64
N GLU A 103 -8.68 -7.15 -13.48
CA GLU A 103 -10.08 -7.58 -13.40
C GLU A 103 -11.05 -6.42 -13.57
N LEU A 104 -10.69 -5.23 -13.09
CA LEU A 104 -11.58 -4.08 -13.04
C LEU A 104 -11.24 -3.00 -14.09
N GLY A 105 -10.06 -3.07 -14.72
CA GLY A 105 -9.62 -2.07 -15.69
C GLY A 105 -9.39 -0.69 -15.08
N ILE A 106 -9.10 -0.60 -13.77
CA ILE A 106 -8.91 0.66 -13.03
C ILE A 106 -7.44 0.98 -12.85
N SER A 107 -7.13 2.23 -12.52
CA SER A 107 -5.81 2.62 -12.03
C SER A 107 -5.77 2.57 -10.52
N ILE A 108 -4.61 2.24 -9.91
CA ILE A 108 -4.42 2.24 -8.46
C ILE A 108 -3.24 3.13 -8.09
N VAL A 109 -3.44 3.96 -7.08
CA VAL A 109 -2.43 4.79 -6.44
C VAL A 109 -2.21 4.29 -5.02
N SER A 110 -1.18 3.48 -4.81
CA SER A 110 -0.82 2.95 -3.50
C SER A 110 0.15 3.88 -2.79
N VAL A 111 -0.20 4.28 -1.57
CA VAL A 111 0.49 5.33 -0.80
C VAL A 111 1.53 4.73 0.12
N ASP A 112 2.78 5.16 0.00
CA ASP A 112 3.86 4.86 0.94
C ASP A 112 3.86 5.92 2.05
N TYR A 113 2.83 5.86 2.90
CA TYR A 113 2.62 6.84 3.95
C TYR A 113 3.60 6.66 5.11
N ARG A 114 3.93 7.75 5.78
CA ARG A 114 4.86 7.77 6.92
C ARG A 114 4.30 6.99 8.11
N LEU A 115 5.17 6.23 8.76
CA LEU A 115 4.82 5.25 9.79
C LEU A 115 5.28 5.69 11.19
N ALA A 116 4.44 5.40 12.19
CA ALA A 116 4.80 5.49 13.59
C ALA A 116 5.89 4.44 13.96
N PRO A 117 6.60 4.61 15.07
CA PRO A 117 6.61 5.76 15.97
C PRO A 117 7.43 6.95 15.45
N LYS A 118 8.19 6.78 14.36
CA LYS A 118 9.03 7.85 13.80
C LYS A 118 8.21 9.05 13.35
N HIS A 119 7.05 8.79 12.77
CA HIS A 119 6.11 9.81 12.31
C HIS A 119 4.73 9.49 12.90
N PRO A 120 4.43 10.03 14.09
CA PRO A 120 3.15 9.77 14.76
C PRO A 120 1.97 10.42 14.03
N PHE A 121 0.76 10.11 14.46
CA PHE A 121 -0.45 10.80 14.00
C PHE A 121 -0.27 12.34 14.11
N PRO A 122 -0.69 13.11 13.11
CA PRO A 122 -1.47 12.70 11.93
C PRO A 122 -0.64 12.43 10.64
N ALA A 123 0.69 12.26 10.72
CA ALA A 123 1.57 12.23 9.55
C ALA A 123 1.09 11.26 8.44
N GLY A 124 0.78 10.01 8.78
CA GLY A 124 0.29 9.04 7.79
C GLY A 124 -1.07 9.39 7.19
N LEU A 125 -1.96 10.02 7.98
CA LEU A 125 -3.25 10.51 7.49
C LEU A 125 -3.06 11.64 6.46
N GLU A 126 -2.21 12.62 6.77
CA GLU A 126 -1.93 13.75 5.87
C GLU A 126 -1.28 13.28 4.57
N ASP A 127 -0.42 12.27 4.62
CA ASP A 127 0.17 11.67 3.43
C ASP A 127 -0.88 10.98 2.55
N CYS A 128 -1.79 10.21 3.14
CA CYS A 128 -2.90 9.58 2.42
C CYS A 128 -3.86 10.61 1.81
N TYR A 129 -4.14 11.68 2.54
CA TYR A 129 -4.97 12.78 2.03
C TYR A 129 -4.30 13.50 0.86
N SER A 130 -2.99 13.74 0.95
CA SER A 130 -2.21 14.34 -0.16
C SER A 130 -2.24 13.47 -1.41
N ALA A 131 -2.16 12.15 -1.26
CA ALA A 131 -2.29 11.21 -2.35
C ALA A 131 -3.68 11.22 -3.00
N LEU A 132 -4.74 11.38 -2.19
CA LEU A 132 -6.11 11.51 -2.69
C LEU A 132 -6.28 12.79 -3.54
N ILE A 133 -5.77 13.92 -3.07
CA ILE A 133 -5.80 15.18 -3.84
C ILE A 133 -5.01 15.02 -5.15
N TRP A 134 -3.80 14.46 -5.05
CA TRP A 134 -3.00 14.20 -6.25
C TRP A 134 -3.74 13.31 -7.26
N ALA A 135 -4.37 12.22 -6.79
CA ALA A 135 -5.14 11.32 -7.65
C ALA A 135 -6.29 12.04 -8.34
N LYS A 136 -7.02 12.92 -7.63
CA LYS A 136 -8.09 13.75 -8.20
C LYS A 136 -7.58 14.67 -9.30
N ASP A 137 -6.42 15.29 -9.10
CA ASP A 137 -5.87 16.29 -10.01
C ASP A 137 -5.15 15.66 -11.22
N ASN A 138 -4.89 14.35 -11.19
CA ASN A 138 -4.18 13.59 -12.23
C ASN A 138 -5.02 12.43 -12.82
N ALA A 139 -6.32 12.40 -12.57
CA ALA A 139 -7.26 11.40 -13.07
C ALA A 139 -7.59 11.60 -14.55
#